data_542cb57d6a8748fbaef1794def461e53
#
_entry.id   542cb57d6a8748fbaef1794def461e53
#
_cell.length_a   1.000
_cell.length_b   1.000
_cell.length_c   1.000
_cell.angle_alpha   90.00
_cell.angle_beta   90.00
_cell.angle_gamma   90.00
#
_symmetry.space_group_name_H-M   'P 1'
#
loop_
_entity.id
_entity.type
_entity.pdbx_description
1 polymer ?
#
loop_
_entity_poly.entity_id
_entity_poly.type
_entity_poly.pdbx_seq_one_letter_code
_entity_poly.pdbx_strand_id
1 'polypeptide(L)'
;TDHPEALPMLHVDEPTLKMEFMVNTSPLAGKEGKFVTSRQIRERLARELKSNVAMRVENTKDEKVFLVSGRGELHLTVLLENMPREGFEIAVSRPRVIIKEENGVKMEPYELLTVDVEEEHQGSVMEELGRRKGELTDMEPDGKGRVRLEYRIPARGLIGFQSLFMTMCRGTGI
;
A
#
# COMPACT_ATOMS: atom_id res chain seq x y z
N THR A 1 24.31 -14.42 -27.29
CA THR A 1 25.07 -13.23 -26.87
C THR A 1 26.51 -13.66 -26.68
N ASP A 2 27.42 -13.08 -27.47
CA ASP A 2 28.85 -13.45 -27.46
C ASP A 2 29.59 -12.93 -26.20
N HIS A 3 28.99 -12.01 -25.47
CA HIS A 3 29.49 -11.50 -24.19
C HIS A 3 28.34 -11.39 -23.19
N PRO A 4 28.22 -12.32 -22.23
CA PRO A 4 27.23 -12.19 -21.17
C PRO A 4 27.68 -11.13 -20.15
N GLU A 5 27.18 -9.92 -20.27
CA GLU A 5 27.34 -8.89 -19.25
C GLU A 5 26.14 -8.92 -18.30
N ALA A 6 26.41 -8.90 -16.99
CA ALA A 6 25.36 -8.81 -15.99
C ALA A 6 24.70 -7.41 -16.11
N LEU A 7 23.39 -7.38 -16.30
CA LEU A 7 22.64 -6.13 -16.20
C LEU A 7 22.75 -5.57 -14.76
N PRO A 8 22.74 -4.22 -14.60
CA PRO A 8 22.74 -3.63 -13.27
C PRO A 8 21.55 -4.13 -12.47
N MET A 9 21.77 -4.43 -11.19
CA MET A 9 20.69 -4.85 -10.29
C MET A 9 19.62 -3.79 -10.23
N LEU A 10 18.36 -4.19 -10.48
CA LEU A 10 17.21 -3.32 -10.28
C LEU A 10 17.07 -3.04 -8.77
N HIS A 11 17.18 -1.78 -8.41
CA HIS A 11 16.87 -1.36 -7.04
C HIS A 11 15.34 -1.30 -6.89
N VAL A 12 14.80 -2.15 -6.02
CA VAL A 12 13.38 -2.15 -5.67
C VAL A 12 13.23 -1.53 -4.29
N ASP A 13 12.37 -0.52 -4.18
CA ASP A 13 12.10 0.12 -2.90
C ASP A 13 11.58 -0.90 -1.88
N GLU A 14 12.03 -0.74 -0.64
CA GLU A 14 11.61 -1.62 0.44
C GLU A 14 10.13 -1.41 0.80
N PRO A 15 9.44 -2.46 1.28
CA PRO A 15 8.08 -2.34 1.75
C PRO A 15 7.95 -1.32 2.88
N THR A 16 6.91 -0.49 2.84
CA THR A 16 6.59 0.52 3.87
C THR A 16 5.39 0.13 4.73
N LEU A 17 4.50 -0.71 4.20
CA LEU A 17 3.29 -1.17 4.87
C LEU A 17 3.26 -2.70 4.99
N LYS A 18 2.62 -3.18 6.05
CA LYS A 18 2.36 -4.60 6.28
C LYS A 18 0.95 -4.82 6.79
N MET A 19 0.36 -5.96 6.46
CA MET A 19 -0.91 -6.42 6.99
C MET A 19 -0.92 -7.95 7.11
N GLU A 20 -1.78 -8.46 7.98
CA GLU A 20 -1.96 -9.89 8.18
C GLU A 20 -3.05 -10.40 7.25
N PHE A 21 -2.75 -11.46 6.51
CA PHE A 21 -3.70 -12.24 5.74
C PHE A 21 -3.97 -13.52 6.49
N MET A 22 -5.23 -13.80 6.76
CA MET A 22 -5.65 -14.88 7.65
C MET A 22 -6.71 -15.75 6.99
N VAL A 23 -6.76 -17.00 7.43
CA VAL A 23 -7.93 -17.84 7.16
C VAL A 23 -9.15 -17.20 7.81
N ASN A 24 -10.26 -17.12 7.06
CA ASN A 24 -11.52 -16.67 7.63
C ASN A 24 -12.03 -17.74 8.60
N THR A 25 -12.13 -17.38 9.86
CA THR A 25 -12.63 -18.26 10.95
C THR A 25 -14.03 -17.86 11.43
N SER A 26 -14.71 -16.96 10.70
CA SER A 26 -16.06 -16.55 11.06
C SER A 26 -17.07 -17.71 10.88
N PRO A 27 -18.25 -17.67 11.53
CA PRO A 27 -19.31 -18.65 11.33
C PRO A 27 -19.83 -18.76 9.89
N LEU A 28 -19.50 -17.77 9.06
CA LEU A 28 -19.89 -17.70 7.65
C LEU A 28 -18.77 -18.17 6.70
N ALA A 29 -17.65 -18.63 7.22
CA ALA A 29 -16.52 -19.11 6.43
C ALA A 29 -16.92 -20.21 5.44
N GLY A 30 -16.42 -20.13 4.21
CA GLY A 30 -16.68 -21.08 3.14
C GLY A 30 -17.97 -20.82 2.34
N LYS A 31 -18.65 -19.70 2.57
CA LYS A 31 -19.86 -19.34 1.80
C LYS A 31 -19.55 -18.50 0.57
N GLU A 32 -18.48 -17.71 0.59
CA GLU A 32 -18.13 -16.76 -0.45
C GLU A 32 -16.98 -17.24 -1.35
N GLY A 33 -16.12 -18.13 -0.84
CA GLY A 33 -14.95 -18.61 -1.55
C GLY A 33 -14.80 -20.13 -1.54
N LYS A 34 -14.12 -20.67 -2.57
CA LYS A 34 -13.79 -22.10 -2.69
C LYS A 34 -12.49 -22.45 -1.97
N PHE A 35 -11.56 -21.49 -1.88
CA PHE A 35 -10.23 -21.66 -1.31
C PHE A 35 -10.16 -21.00 0.07
N VAL A 36 -10.31 -21.80 1.11
CA VAL A 36 -10.50 -21.34 2.51
C VAL A 36 -9.39 -21.84 3.45
N THR A 37 -8.43 -22.62 2.97
CA THR A 37 -7.39 -23.20 3.81
C THR A 37 -6.10 -22.43 3.81
N SER A 38 -5.35 -22.47 4.92
CA SER A 38 -4.04 -21.81 5.03
C SER A 38 -3.04 -22.29 3.98
N ARG A 39 -3.10 -23.59 3.61
CA ARG A 39 -2.27 -24.16 2.55
C ARG A 39 -2.53 -23.47 1.20
N GLN A 40 -3.79 -23.32 0.82
CA GLN A 40 -4.18 -22.71 -0.44
C GLN A 40 -3.78 -21.22 -0.49
N ILE A 41 -3.99 -20.50 0.62
CA ILE A 41 -3.55 -19.08 0.75
C ILE A 41 -2.03 -18.99 0.61
N ARG A 42 -1.27 -19.85 1.28
CA ARG A 42 0.19 -19.91 1.19
C ARG A 42 0.67 -20.14 -0.25
N GLU A 43 0.09 -21.12 -0.94
CA GLU A 43 0.43 -21.43 -2.33
C GLU A 43 0.12 -20.25 -3.27
N ARG A 44 -0.97 -19.51 -3.02
CA ARG A 44 -1.33 -18.32 -3.79
C ARG A 44 -0.35 -17.17 -3.55
N LEU A 45 -0.01 -16.90 -2.29
CA LEU A 45 0.98 -15.88 -1.93
C LEU A 45 2.37 -16.22 -2.48
N ALA A 46 2.78 -17.49 -2.46
CA ALA A 46 4.03 -17.95 -3.07
C ALA A 46 4.07 -17.75 -4.59
N ARG A 47 2.93 -17.86 -5.28
CA ARG A 47 2.84 -17.52 -6.71
C ARG A 47 3.00 -16.03 -6.94
N GLU A 48 2.38 -15.20 -6.11
CA GLU A 48 2.52 -13.74 -6.20
C GLU A 48 3.97 -13.30 -6.09
N LEU A 49 4.73 -13.86 -5.15
CA LEU A 49 6.14 -13.53 -4.95
C LEU A 49 7.04 -13.82 -6.16
N LYS A 50 6.63 -14.69 -7.08
CA LYS A 50 7.41 -14.99 -8.29
C LYS A 50 7.41 -13.84 -9.30
N SER A 51 6.34 -13.05 -9.33
CA SER A 51 6.17 -11.93 -10.25
C SER A 51 6.28 -10.58 -9.56
N ASN A 52 6.05 -10.52 -8.26
CA ASN A 52 5.97 -9.29 -7.48
C ASN A 52 7.17 -9.17 -6.52
N VAL A 53 8.29 -8.67 -7.05
CA VAL A 53 9.56 -8.53 -6.31
C VAL A 53 9.52 -7.52 -5.17
N ALA A 54 8.54 -6.62 -5.17
CA ALA A 54 8.37 -5.59 -4.14
C ALA A 54 7.53 -6.05 -2.95
N MET A 55 6.99 -7.27 -3.01
CA MET A 55 6.21 -7.87 -1.93
C MET A 55 7.07 -8.81 -1.11
N ARG A 56 6.79 -8.86 0.19
CA ARG A 56 7.37 -9.87 1.10
C ARG A 56 6.25 -10.58 1.83
N VAL A 57 6.41 -11.87 2.03
CA VAL A 57 5.48 -12.71 2.81
C VAL A 57 6.28 -13.45 3.87
N GLU A 58 5.89 -13.27 5.12
CA GLU A 58 6.52 -13.91 6.26
C GLU A 58 5.49 -14.81 6.97
N ASN A 59 5.93 -16.00 7.38
CA ASN A 59 5.11 -16.85 8.24
C ASN A 59 5.14 -16.29 9.65
N THR A 60 4.00 -16.29 10.31
CA THR A 60 3.92 -15.96 11.75
C THR A 60 4.02 -17.22 12.61
N LYS A 61 3.92 -17.08 13.92
CA LYS A 61 3.82 -18.22 14.84
C LYS A 61 2.54 -19.03 14.66
N ASP A 62 1.50 -18.40 14.12
CA ASP A 62 0.25 -19.04 13.77
C ASP A 62 0.28 -19.41 12.27
N GLU A 63 0.19 -20.70 11.98
CA GLU A 63 0.18 -21.23 10.60
C GLU A 63 -1.00 -20.74 9.74
N LYS A 64 -2.01 -20.14 10.37
CA LYS A 64 -3.18 -19.57 9.70
C LYS A 64 -3.03 -18.09 9.35
N VAL A 65 -1.92 -17.47 9.75
CA VAL A 65 -1.66 -16.04 9.59
C VAL A 65 -0.37 -15.81 8.82
N PHE A 66 -0.46 -15.02 7.76
CA PHE A 66 0.67 -14.61 6.92
C PHE A 66 0.85 -13.10 7.02
N LEU A 67 2.06 -12.66 7.33
CA LEU A 67 2.39 -11.24 7.31
C LEU A 67 2.82 -10.85 5.89
N VAL A 68 2.01 -10.03 5.24
CA VAL A 68 2.25 -9.56 3.87
C VAL A 68 2.67 -8.09 3.90
N SER A 69 3.81 -7.80 3.31
CA SER A 69 4.39 -6.45 3.25
C SER A 69 4.46 -5.97 1.80
N GLY A 70 4.12 -4.70 1.59
CA GLY A 70 4.11 -4.07 0.27
C GLY A 70 4.57 -2.61 0.33
N ARG A 71 4.84 -2.02 -0.85
CA ARG A 71 5.33 -0.64 -0.96
C ARG A 71 4.31 0.43 -0.55
N GLY A 72 3.03 0.09 -0.55
CA GLY A 72 1.97 1.05 -0.21
C GLY A 72 0.61 0.38 -0.15
N GLU A 73 -0.41 1.15 0.20
CA GLU A 73 -1.78 0.67 0.37
C GLU A 73 -2.33 0.07 -0.93
N LEU A 74 -2.17 0.77 -2.06
CA LEU A 74 -2.66 0.30 -3.36
C LEU A 74 -2.06 -1.05 -3.75
N HIS A 75 -0.78 -1.26 -3.47
CA HIS A 75 -0.09 -2.51 -3.77
C HIS A 75 -0.72 -3.72 -3.06
N LEU A 76 -1.09 -3.54 -1.78
CA LEU A 76 -1.76 -4.57 -0.99
C LEU A 76 -3.24 -4.70 -1.37
N THR A 77 -3.92 -3.59 -1.68
CA THR A 77 -5.33 -3.58 -2.09
C THR A 77 -5.55 -4.34 -3.39
N VAL A 78 -4.67 -4.19 -4.38
CA VAL A 78 -4.75 -4.94 -5.65
C VAL A 78 -4.72 -6.46 -5.39
N LEU A 79 -3.85 -6.92 -4.51
CA LEU A 79 -3.82 -8.34 -4.12
C LEU A 79 -5.11 -8.76 -3.42
N LEU A 80 -5.61 -7.92 -2.49
CA LEU A 80 -6.86 -8.16 -1.77
C LEU A 80 -8.09 -8.23 -2.68
N GLU A 81 -8.12 -7.48 -3.77
CA GLU A 81 -9.19 -7.54 -4.75
C GLU A 81 -9.08 -8.75 -5.69
N ASN A 82 -7.85 -9.13 -6.05
CA ASN A 82 -7.62 -10.25 -6.96
C ASN A 82 -7.92 -11.60 -6.30
N MET A 83 -7.52 -11.79 -5.04
CA MET A 83 -7.71 -13.07 -4.35
C MET A 83 -9.18 -13.52 -4.28
N PRO A 84 -10.15 -12.67 -3.86
CA PRO A 84 -11.58 -13.06 -3.90
C PRO A 84 -12.09 -13.34 -5.31
N ARG A 85 -11.65 -12.59 -6.31
CA ARG A 85 -12.01 -12.87 -7.73
C ARG A 85 -11.51 -14.22 -8.21
N GLU A 86 -10.40 -14.70 -7.67
CA GLU A 86 -9.87 -16.03 -7.91
C GLU A 86 -10.58 -17.12 -7.07
N GLY A 87 -11.49 -16.75 -6.19
CA GLY A 87 -12.27 -17.65 -5.33
C GLY A 87 -11.64 -17.92 -3.95
N PHE A 88 -10.68 -17.11 -3.52
CA PHE A 88 -10.14 -17.18 -2.17
C PHE A 88 -11.02 -16.40 -1.19
N GLU A 89 -11.26 -17.00 -0.04
CA GLU A 89 -11.89 -16.32 1.09
C GLU A 89 -10.87 -16.11 2.19
N ILE A 90 -10.56 -14.84 2.48
CA ILE A 90 -9.53 -14.45 3.43
C ILE A 90 -10.06 -13.39 4.37
N ALA A 91 -9.53 -13.36 5.58
CA ALA A 91 -9.65 -12.24 6.51
C ALA A 91 -8.34 -11.46 6.52
N VAL A 92 -8.41 -10.15 6.76
CA VAL A 92 -7.23 -9.28 6.78
C VAL A 92 -7.25 -8.34 7.97
N SER A 93 -6.08 -7.99 8.47
CA SER A 93 -5.93 -6.94 9.48
C SER A 93 -5.92 -5.55 8.83
N ARG A 94 -6.00 -4.51 9.66
CA ARG A 94 -5.69 -3.15 9.19
C ARG A 94 -4.22 -3.05 8.79
N PRO A 95 -3.88 -2.28 7.75
CA PRO A 95 -2.49 -2.03 7.38
C PRO A 95 -1.75 -1.28 8.51
N ARG A 96 -0.49 -1.62 8.70
CA ARG A 96 0.41 -0.97 9.66
C ARG A 96 1.71 -0.60 8.97
N VAL A 97 2.30 0.52 9.40
CA VAL A 97 3.61 0.95 8.90
C VAL A 97 4.69 0.05 9.43
N ILE A 98 5.71 -0.19 8.62
CA ILE A 98 6.93 -0.90 9.04
C ILE A 98 7.87 0.12 9.68
N ILE A 99 8.07 -0.01 10.99
CA ILE A 99 9.04 0.81 11.73
C ILE A 99 10.38 0.07 11.67
N LYS A 100 11.43 0.78 11.24
CA LYS A 100 12.80 0.32 11.30
C LYS A 100 13.46 0.80 12.58
N GLU A 101 14.40 0.04 13.09
CA GLU A 101 15.23 0.45 14.22
C GLU A 101 16.70 0.41 13.79
N GLU A 102 17.35 1.58 13.81
CA GLU A 102 18.77 1.73 13.50
C GLU A 102 19.46 2.42 14.67
N ASN A 103 20.50 1.81 15.19
CA ASN A 103 21.26 2.33 16.34
C ASN A 103 20.39 2.67 17.57
N GLY A 104 19.32 1.90 17.82
CA GLY A 104 18.40 2.15 18.94
C GLY A 104 17.38 3.25 18.69
N VAL A 105 17.37 3.86 17.50
CA VAL A 105 16.39 4.87 17.09
C VAL A 105 15.33 4.26 16.20
N LYS A 106 14.07 4.45 16.56
CA LYS A 106 12.93 4.02 15.73
C LYS A 106 12.67 5.04 14.64
N MET A 107 12.65 4.57 13.40
CA MET A 107 12.40 5.39 12.22
C MET A 107 11.15 4.92 11.51
N GLU A 108 10.27 5.86 11.15
CA GLU A 108 9.13 5.60 10.30
C GLU A 108 9.43 6.00 8.85
N PRO A 109 8.86 5.29 7.86
CA PRO A 109 9.04 5.65 6.46
C PRO A 109 8.26 6.93 6.12
N TYR A 110 8.88 7.79 5.32
CA TYR A 110 8.29 8.96 4.69
C TYR A 110 8.20 8.75 3.19
N GLU A 111 7.18 9.32 2.60
CA GLU A 111 6.93 9.29 1.16
C GLU A 111 6.84 10.71 0.59
N LEU A 112 7.20 10.84 -0.68
CA LEU A 112 6.93 12.04 -1.45
C LEU A 112 5.58 11.85 -2.14
N LEU A 113 4.63 12.72 -1.81
CA LEU A 113 3.30 12.73 -2.38
C LEU A 113 3.18 13.91 -3.31
N THR A 114 2.83 13.66 -4.56
CA THR A 114 2.44 14.70 -5.51
C THR A 114 0.94 14.56 -5.79
N VAL A 115 0.20 15.63 -5.62
CA VAL A 115 -1.22 15.70 -5.98
C VAL A 115 -1.48 16.88 -6.89
N ASP A 116 -2.38 16.68 -7.85
CA ASP A 116 -2.81 17.68 -8.81
C ASP A 116 -4.31 17.90 -8.63
N VAL A 117 -4.71 19.09 -8.22
CA VAL A 117 -6.08 19.41 -7.80
C VAL A 117 -6.58 20.70 -8.44
N GLU A 118 -7.89 20.84 -8.56
CA GLU A 118 -8.50 22.12 -8.92
C GLU A 118 -8.33 23.12 -7.76
N GLU A 119 -8.11 24.40 -8.08
CA GLU A 119 -7.86 25.46 -7.09
C GLU A 119 -8.97 25.52 -6.02
N GLU A 120 -10.22 25.23 -6.39
CA GLU A 120 -11.35 25.21 -5.45
C GLU A 120 -11.21 24.13 -4.36
N HIS A 121 -10.47 23.05 -4.61
CA HIS A 121 -10.26 21.96 -3.68
C HIS A 121 -8.93 22.06 -2.92
N GLN A 122 -8.03 22.96 -3.34
CA GLN A 122 -6.69 23.13 -2.77
C GLN A 122 -6.73 23.28 -1.25
N GLY A 123 -7.56 24.17 -0.72
CA GLY A 123 -7.58 24.45 0.72
C GLY A 123 -7.96 23.25 1.57
N SER A 124 -8.99 22.50 1.16
CA SER A 124 -9.43 21.30 1.89
C SER A 124 -8.39 20.17 1.84
N VAL A 125 -7.71 19.99 0.70
CA VAL A 125 -6.66 18.99 0.54
C VAL A 125 -5.45 19.35 1.40
N MET A 126 -5.02 20.61 1.41
CA MET A 126 -3.92 21.10 2.23
C MET A 126 -4.20 20.93 3.73
N GLU A 127 -5.42 21.24 4.17
CA GLU A 127 -5.84 21.04 5.56
C GLU A 127 -5.76 19.57 5.96
N GLU A 128 -6.31 18.66 5.14
CA GLU A 128 -6.29 17.23 5.44
C GLU A 128 -4.85 16.66 5.45
N LEU A 129 -4.00 17.06 4.50
CA LEU A 129 -2.61 16.64 4.48
C LEU A 129 -1.83 17.17 5.70
N GLY A 130 -2.11 18.40 6.13
CA GLY A 130 -1.56 18.97 7.36
C GLY A 130 -1.97 18.18 8.62
N ARG A 131 -3.25 17.76 8.72
CA ARG A 131 -3.75 16.90 9.81
C ARG A 131 -3.03 15.55 9.85
N ARG A 132 -2.64 15.04 8.69
CA ARG A 132 -1.90 13.78 8.51
C ARG A 132 -0.38 13.93 8.65
N LYS A 133 0.09 15.09 9.09
CA LYS A 133 1.51 15.42 9.30
C LYS A 133 2.30 15.49 7.99
N GLY A 134 1.67 15.83 6.90
CA GLY A 134 2.34 16.17 5.65
C GLY A 134 2.98 17.57 5.75
N GLU A 135 4.18 17.69 5.25
CA GLU A 135 4.94 18.94 5.11
C GLU A 135 4.91 19.34 3.63
N LEU A 136 4.33 20.50 3.31
CA LEU A 136 4.32 21.03 1.95
C LEU A 136 5.77 21.36 1.55
N THR A 137 6.24 20.81 0.45
CA THR A 137 7.58 21.06 -0.08
C THR A 137 7.56 21.97 -1.28
N ASP A 138 6.50 21.87 -2.12
CA ASP A 138 6.34 22.73 -3.28
C ASP A 138 4.87 22.90 -3.66
N MET A 139 4.58 24.02 -4.38
CA MET A 139 3.26 24.34 -4.88
C MET A 139 3.35 25.10 -6.20
N GLU A 140 2.88 24.51 -7.28
CA GLU A 140 2.93 25.06 -8.62
C GLU A 140 1.52 25.19 -9.24
N PRO A 141 0.95 26.40 -9.35
CA PRO A 141 -0.27 26.63 -10.10
C PRO A 141 0.00 26.53 -11.62
N ASP A 142 -0.89 25.90 -12.38
CA ASP A 142 -0.77 25.75 -13.82
C ASP A 142 -1.28 27.00 -14.60
N GLY A 143 -1.85 27.96 -13.92
CA GLY A 143 -2.48 29.16 -14.50
C GLY A 143 -3.78 28.88 -15.28
N LYS A 144 -4.34 27.66 -15.18
CA LYS A 144 -5.57 27.22 -15.85
C LYS A 144 -6.61 26.68 -14.88
N GLY A 145 -6.41 26.95 -13.58
CA GLY A 145 -7.34 26.56 -12.53
C GLY A 145 -6.98 25.26 -11.81
N ARG A 146 -5.78 24.73 -12.03
CA ARG A 146 -5.24 23.59 -11.29
C ARG A 146 -3.96 23.97 -10.57
N VAL A 147 -3.67 23.27 -9.49
CA VAL A 147 -2.45 23.43 -8.72
C VAL A 147 -1.86 22.05 -8.41
N ARG A 148 -0.55 21.94 -8.60
CA ARG A 148 0.24 20.79 -8.16
C ARG A 148 0.81 21.08 -6.79
N LEU A 149 0.60 20.14 -5.87
CA LEU A 149 1.12 20.21 -4.50
C LEU A 149 2.07 19.04 -4.27
N GLU A 150 3.25 19.33 -3.75
CA GLU A 150 4.21 18.31 -3.36
C GLU A 150 4.36 18.29 -1.84
N TYR A 151 4.30 17.11 -1.26
CA TYR A 151 4.37 16.90 0.17
C TYR A 151 5.38 15.84 0.53
N ARG A 152 6.08 16.04 1.63
CA ARG A 152 6.76 14.99 2.36
C ARG A 152 5.86 14.55 3.51
N ILE A 153 5.42 13.29 3.50
CA ILE A 153 4.40 12.80 4.42
C ILE A 153 4.80 11.43 5.01
N PRO A 154 4.56 11.17 6.32
CA PRO A 154 4.78 9.84 6.86
C PRO A 154 3.83 8.84 6.18
N ALA A 155 4.33 7.66 5.81
CA ALA A 155 3.55 6.64 5.09
C ALA A 155 2.24 6.27 5.81
N ARG A 156 2.21 6.31 7.15
CA ARG A 156 0.98 6.13 7.94
C ARG A 156 -0.09 7.19 7.64
N GLY A 157 0.31 8.39 7.23
CA GLY A 157 -0.59 9.47 6.84
C GLY A 157 -1.32 9.20 5.53
N LEU A 158 -0.78 8.34 4.67
CA LEU A 158 -1.40 7.97 3.39
C LEU A 158 -2.43 6.85 3.51
N ILE A 159 -2.48 6.13 4.64
CA ILE A 159 -3.47 5.07 4.84
C ILE A 159 -4.88 5.65 4.77
N GLY A 160 -5.70 5.14 3.83
CA GLY A 160 -7.06 5.61 3.56
C GLY A 160 -7.16 7.02 2.95
N PHE A 161 -6.02 7.66 2.62
CA PHE A 161 -6.03 9.01 2.04
C PHE A 161 -6.61 9.02 0.63
N GLN A 162 -6.29 8.04 -0.20
CA GLN A 162 -6.72 8.00 -1.59
C GLN A 162 -8.26 8.11 -1.74
N SER A 163 -9.01 7.32 -1.00
CA SER A 163 -10.48 7.35 -1.06
C SER A 163 -11.05 8.69 -0.60
N LEU A 164 -10.48 9.25 0.46
CA LEU A 164 -10.88 10.55 0.97
C LEU A 164 -10.53 11.67 -0.03
N PHE A 165 -9.33 11.64 -0.60
CA PHE A 165 -8.86 12.58 -1.61
C PHE A 165 -9.79 12.61 -2.83
N MET A 166 -10.15 11.44 -3.37
CA MET A 166 -11.09 11.34 -4.49
C MET A 166 -12.46 11.92 -4.14
N THR A 167 -12.92 11.74 -2.90
CA THR A 167 -14.17 12.33 -2.43
C THR A 167 -14.07 13.86 -2.32
N MET A 168 -12.97 14.38 -1.76
CA MET A 168 -12.73 15.82 -1.59
C MET A 168 -12.65 16.55 -2.93
N CYS A 169 -12.00 15.93 -3.92
CA CYS A 169 -11.82 16.48 -5.26
C CYS A 169 -12.95 16.06 -6.23
N ARG A 170 -14.04 15.48 -5.75
CA ARG A 170 -15.17 14.98 -6.58
C ARG A 170 -14.72 14.11 -7.76
N GLY A 171 -13.63 13.37 -7.59
CA GLY A 171 -13.05 12.50 -8.60
C GLY A 171 -12.15 13.18 -9.63
N THR A 172 -11.90 14.49 -9.54
CA THR A 172 -11.06 15.24 -10.51
C THR A 172 -9.59 15.33 -10.12
N GLY A 173 -9.24 14.98 -8.87
CA GLY A 173 -7.86 15.00 -8.35
C GLY A 173 -7.03 13.84 -8.90
N ILE A 174 -5.75 14.06 -9.07
CA ILE A 174 -4.75 13.08 -9.53
C ILE A 174 -3.62 13.00 -8.51
#